data_6e0f02699c8083d9847fe40c97c94b93
#
_entry.id   6e0f02699c8083d9847fe40c97c94b93
#
_cell.length_a   1.000
_cell.length_b   1.000
_cell.length_c   1.000
_cell.angle_alpha   90.00
_cell.angle_beta   90.00
_cell.angle_gamma   90.00
#
_symmetry.space_group_name_H-M   'P 1'
#
loop_
_entity.id
_entity.type
_entity.pdbx_description
1 polymer ?
#
loop_
_entity_poly.entity_id
_entity_poly.type
_entity_poly.pdbx_seq_one_letter_code
_entity_poly.pdbx_strand_id
1 'polypeptide(L)'
;KGDKSIPDVMENRDLRLVESTFKPGDMVWRGGNMDQDGRMVYANLLQAYQNLSRTATGYLVRKGWRDSNVAPADNSPLAYMIFRASEAYLNYMEADYMKNKNLDDYSKKYWRALRKRAGVSENFQKTIDATDLSKENDLAVWSGSQMIDKTLYNIRRERRCEFIAEGMRKDDLLRWRSLDKMKNY
;
A
#
# COMPACT_ATOMS: atom_id res chain seq x y z
N LYS A 1 -1.51 14.40 -13.11
CA LYS A 1 -2.45 13.94 -12.08
C LYS A 1 -2.44 14.97 -10.96
N GLY A 2 -3.61 15.29 -10.42
CA GLY A 2 -3.74 16.30 -9.38
C GLY A 2 -3.21 15.82 -8.02
N ASP A 3 -2.87 16.76 -7.18
CA ASP A 3 -2.44 16.55 -5.79
C ASP A 3 -3.10 17.56 -4.82
N LYS A 4 -4.08 18.31 -5.32
CA LYS A 4 -4.76 19.37 -4.57
C LYS A 4 -5.77 18.84 -3.56
N SER A 5 -6.31 17.67 -3.84
CA SER A 5 -7.28 16.99 -2.96
C SER A 5 -7.06 15.48 -2.98
N ILE A 6 -7.59 14.77 -1.99
CA ILE A 6 -7.49 13.31 -1.94
C ILE A 6 -8.20 12.64 -3.12
N PRO A 7 -9.38 13.07 -3.57
CA PRO A 7 -9.96 12.57 -4.81
C PRO A 7 -9.02 12.70 -6.01
N ASP A 8 -8.36 13.85 -6.18
CA ASP A 8 -7.41 14.07 -7.28
C ASP A 8 -6.22 13.11 -7.20
N VAL A 9 -5.71 12.87 -5.98
CA VAL A 9 -4.62 11.90 -5.77
C VAL A 9 -5.05 10.48 -6.12
N MET A 10 -6.32 10.13 -5.89
CA MET A 10 -6.84 8.77 -6.15
C MET A 10 -7.29 8.56 -7.60
N GLU A 11 -7.45 9.63 -8.37
CA GLU A 11 -7.93 9.53 -9.74
C GLU A 11 -6.96 8.77 -10.64
N ASN A 12 -7.46 7.75 -11.35
CA ASN A 12 -6.68 6.92 -12.27
C ASN A 12 -5.41 6.31 -11.62
N ARG A 13 -5.52 5.93 -10.36
CA ARG A 13 -4.45 5.25 -9.61
C ARG A 13 -4.70 3.75 -9.51
N ASP A 14 -3.68 3.08 -9.03
CA ASP A 14 -3.72 1.68 -8.61
C ASP A 14 -4.90 1.45 -7.65
N LEU A 15 -5.73 0.46 -7.94
CA LEU A 15 -6.91 0.14 -7.11
C LEU A 15 -6.53 -0.18 -5.66
N ARG A 16 -5.33 -0.70 -5.41
CA ARG A 16 -4.86 -0.97 -4.04
C ARG A 16 -4.79 0.30 -3.19
N LEU A 17 -4.43 1.45 -3.79
CA LEU A 17 -4.49 2.73 -3.08
C LEU A 17 -5.94 3.12 -2.80
N VAL A 18 -6.79 3.06 -3.82
CA VAL A 18 -8.20 3.46 -3.74
C VAL A 18 -8.98 2.61 -2.76
N GLU A 19 -8.73 1.30 -2.74
CA GLU A 19 -9.41 0.36 -1.84
C GLU A 19 -8.84 0.35 -0.42
N SER A 20 -7.60 0.81 -0.24
CA SER A 20 -6.95 0.85 1.08
C SER A 20 -7.20 2.12 1.87
N THR A 21 -7.75 3.15 1.25
CA THR A 21 -7.96 4.45 1.87
C THR A 21 -9.35 4.99 1.59
N PHE A 22 -9.92 5.71 2.55
CA PHE A 22 -11.16 6.44 2.35
C PHE A 22 -10.92 7.78 1.63
N LYS A 23 -11.89 8.18 0.86
CA LYS A 23 -11.99 9.54 0.28
C LYS A 23 -13.29 10.21 0.70
N PRO A 24 -13.41 11.53 0.61
CA PRO A 24 -14.63 12.25 0.91
C PRO A 24 -15.84 11.67 0.16
N GLY A 25 -16.93 11.43 0.88
CA GLY A 25 -18.16 10.87 0.32
C GLY A 25 -18.22 9.33 0.28
N ASP A 26 -17.12 8.62 0.58
CA ASP A 26 -17.17 7.17 0.70
C ASP A 26 -18.07 6.74 1.85
N MET A 27 -18.75 5.61 1.67
CA MET A 27 -19.54 4.98 2.70
C MET A 27 -18.63 4.39 3.76
N VAL A 28 -18.83 4.76 5.02
CA VAL A 28 -18.06 4.24 6.17
C VAL A 28 -18.78 3.08 6.83
N TRP A 29 -20.10 3.16 6.94
CA TRP A 29 -20.98 2.08 7.43
C TRP A 29 -22.33 2.14 6.78
N ARG A 30 -23.04 1.02 6.78
CA ARG A 30 -24.40 0.88 6.28
C ARG A 30 -25.31 0.41 7.37
N GLY A 31 -26.46 1.05 7.49
CA GLY A 31 -27.51 0.67 8.44
C GLY A 31 -27.10 0.77 9.93
N GLY A 32 -27.82 0.09 10.78
CA GLY A 32 -27.68 0.09 12.24
C GLY A 32 -28.62 1.07 12.91
N ASN A 33 -28.34 1.42 14.17
CA ASN A 33 -29.18 2.31 14.97
C ASN A 33 -29.03 3.81 14.64
N MET A 34 -28.35 4.12 13.55
CA MET A 34 -28.24 5.49 13.07
C MET A 34 -29.24 5.69 11.93
N ASP A 35 -30.03 6.75 11.99
CA ASP A 35 -31.02 7.12 10.96
C ASP A 35 -30.42 7.53 9.62
N GLN A 36 -29.09 7.50 9.49
CA GLN A 36 -28.36 7.90 8.29
C GLN A 36 -27.18 6.98 8.05
N ASP A 37 -26.96 6.64 6.79
CA ASP A 37 -25.72 6.02 6.36
C ASP A 37 -24.52 6.93 6.65
N GLY A 38 -23.52 6.42 7.34
CA GLY A 38 -22.31 7.18 7.64
C GLY A 38 -21.45 7.32 6.41
N ARG A 39 -21.33 8.53 5.90
CA ARG A 39 -20.39 8.86 4.83
C ARG A 39 -19.15 9.52 5.41
N MET A 40 -18.02 9.26 4.78
CA MET A 40 -16.77 9.91 5.16
C MET A 40 -16.89 11.40 4.95
N VAL A 41 -16.95 12.12 6.05
CA VAL A 41 -16.77 13.58 6.07
C VAL A 41 -15.31 13.82 6.42
N TYR A 42 -14.60 14.50 5.56
CA TYR A 42 -13.24 14.93 5.88
C TYR A 42 -13.30 15.93 7.01
N ALA A 43 -12.99 15.45 8.20
CA ALA A 43 -12.55 16.36 9.23
C ALA A 43 -11.24 16.99 8.74
N ASN A 44 -11.20 18.31 8.65
CA ASN A 44 -9.95 19.02 8.47
C ASN A 44 -8.95 18.49 9.50
N LEU A 45 -7.81 17.99 9.04
CA LEU A 45 -6.76 17.42 9.88
C LEU A 45 -6.39 18.32 11.07
N LEU A 46 -6.42 19.62 10.85
CA LEU A 46 -6.13 20.62 11.86
C LEU A 46 -7.27 20.77 12.89
N GLN A 47 -8.52 20.49 12.51
CA GLN A 47 -9.67 20.52 13.43
C GLN A 47 -9.84 19.22 14.21
N ALA A 48 -9.20 18.14 13.82
CA ALA A 48 -9.20 16.88 14.54
C ALA A 48 -8.37 16.92 15.85
N TYR A 49 -8.01 18.09 16.30
CA TYR A 49 -7.16 18.31 17.48
C TYR A 49 -7.68 17.66 18.79
N GLN A 50 -8.98 17.43 18.86
CA GLN A 50 -9.62 16.90 20.07
C GLN A 50 -10.09 15.45 19.95
N ASN A 51 -9.86 14.76 18.84
CA ASN A 51 -10.37 13.42 18.63
C ASN A 51 -9.23 12.40 18.46
N LEU A 52 -9.29 11.30 19.20
CA LEU A 52 -8.36 10.18 19.12
C LEU A 52 -8.33 9.50 17.73
N SER A 53 -9.37 9.72 16.91
CA SER A 53 -9.52 9.13 15.58
C SER A 53 -8.86 9.94 14.46
N ARG A 54 -8.07 10.94 14.79
CA ARG A 54 -7.40 11.78 13.78
C ARG A 54 -6.28 11.05 13.05
N THR A 55 -6.05 11.41 11.81
CA THR A 55 -4.89 10.98 11.02
C THR A 55 -3.88 12.11 10.87
N ALA A 56 -2.61 11.81 11.08
CA ALA A 56 -1.53 12.78 10.91
C ALA A 56 -1.17 13.04 9.43
N THR A 57 -1.63 12.19 8.51
CA THR A 57 -1.24 12.23 7.10
C THR A 57 -2.35 12.69 6.15
N GLY A 58 -3.58 12.84 6.62
CA GLY A 58 -4.75 13.14 5.78
C GLY A 58 -5.41 11.90 5.18
N TYR A 59 -4.77 10.76 5.25
CA TYR A 59 -5.33 9.52 4.72
C TYR A 59 -5.91 8.68 5.84
N LEU A 60 -7.18 8.28 5.70
CA LEU A 60 -7.83 7.31 6.57
C LEU A 60 -7.74 5.93 5.95
N VAL A 61 -7.26 4.98 6.73
CA VAL A 61 -7.11 3.59 6.28
C VAL A 61 -8.49 2.93 6.21
N ARG A 62 -8.80 2.34 5.05
CA ARG A 62 -10.00 1.54 4.80
C ARG A 62 -9.72 0.04 4.90
N LYS A 63 -8.50 -0.36 4.60
CA LYS A 63 -8.10 -1.77 4.60
C LYS A 63 -8.30 -2.39 5.98
N GLY A 64 -9.04 -3.49 6.04
CA GLY A 64 -9.45 -4.09 7.31
C GLY A 64 -10.67 -3.42 7.97
N TRP A 65 -11.25 -2.40 7.33
CA TRP A 65 -12.48 -1.78 7.82
C TRP A 65 -13.68 -2.70 7.61
N ARG A 66 -14.58 -2.71 8.58
CA ARG A 66 -15.86 -3.39 8.46
C ARG A 66 -16.99 -2.38 8.28
N ASP A 67 -17.82 -2.63 7.31
CA ASP A 67 -19.06 -1.89 7.04
C ASP A 67 -20.14 -2.24 8.09
N SER A 68 -19.89 -1.88 9.34
CA SER A 68 -20.84 -2.11 10.45
C SER A 68 -20.60 -1.11 11.57
N ASN A 69 -21.68 -0.43 11.98
CA ASN A 69 -21.68 0.44 13.16
C ASN A 69 -21.94 -0.32 14.47
N VAL A 70 -22.09 -1.65 14.41
CA VAL A 70 -22.50 -2.49 15.55
C VAL A 70 -21.29 -3.14 16.26
N ALA A 71 -20.07 -2.84 15.84
CA ALA A 71 -18.88 -3.34 16.52
C ALA A 71 -18.49 -2.38 17.64
N PRO A 72 -18.81 -2.69 18.91
CA PRO A 72 -18.32 -1.89 20.03
C PRO A 72 -16.80 -1.93 20.09
N ALA A 73 -16.21 -0.88 20.66
CA ALA A 73 -14.79 -0.89 20.98
C ALA A 73 -14.45 -2.18 21.74
N ASP A 74 -13.32 -2.78 21.42
CA ASP A 74 -12.80 -4.01 22.05
C ASP A 74 -13.55 -5.32 21.73
N ASN A 75 -14.58 -5.30 20.91
CA ASN A 75 -15.31 -6.51 20.51
C ASN A 75 -15.57 -6.56 18.99
N SER A 76 -14.54 -6.28 18.22
CA SER A 76 -14.62 -6.33 16.75
C SER A 76 -14.54 -7.78 16.26
N PRO A 77 -15.49 -8.27 15.47
CA PRO A 77 -15.42 -9.58 14.84
C PRO A 77 -14.48 -9.60 13.62
N LEU A 78 -13.67 -8.58 13.44
CA LEU A 78 -12.69 -8.52 12.37
C LEU A 78 -11.58 -9.53 12.60
N ALA A 79 -11.42 -10.44 11.64
CA ALA A 79 -10.25 -11.30 11.58
C ALA A 79 -9.07 -10.51 10.97
N TYR A 80 -7.94 -10.53 11.65
CA TYR A 80 -6.70 -9.98 11.12
C TYR A 80 -6.03 -10.99 10.20
N MET A 81 -5.63 -10.57 9.00
CA MET A 81 -4.87 -11.42 8.09
C MET A 81 -3.43 -11.54 8.58
N ILE A 82 -3.03 -12.74 8.99
CA ILE A 82 -1.66 -13.03 9.42
C ILE A 82 -0.76 -13.28 8.20
N PHE A 83 -1.28 -13.97 7.20
CA PHE A 83 -0.53 -14.35 5.99
C PHE A 83 -1.48 -14.49 4.79
N ARG A 84 -1.00 -14.13 3.60
CA ARG A 84 -1.77 -14.27 2.36
C ARG A 84 -0.90 -14.61 1.15
N ALA A 85 -1.49 -15.21 0.13
CA ALA A 85 -0.78 -15.73 -1.05
C ALA A 85 0.11 -14.69 -1.74
N SER A 86 -0.29 -13.41 -1.75
CA SER A 86 0.53 -12.34 -2.33
C SER A 86 1.89 -12.17 -1.63
N GLU A 87 1.98 -12.50 -0.35
CA GLU A 87 3.26 -12.50 0.36
C GLU A 87 4.18 -13.61 -0.15
N ALA A 88 3.65 -14.83 -0.31
CA ALA A 88 4.40 -15.93 -0.90
C ALA A 88 4.90 -15.59 -2.31
N TYR A 89 4.04 -14.98 -3.14
CA TYR A 89 4.41 -14.58 -4.50
C TYR A 89 5.52 -13.54 -4.51
N LEU A 90 5.43 -12.51 -3.68
CA LEU A 90 6.42 -11.45 -3.62
C LEU A 90 7.73 -11.90 -2.99
N ASN A 91 7.68 -12.79 -1.98
CA ASN A 91 8.87 -13.41 -1.43
C ASN A 91 9.59 -14.26 -2.47
N TYR A 92 8.83 -15.07 -3.24
CA TYR A 92 9.39 -15.88 -4.31
C TYR A 92 10.05 -15.01 -5.39
N MET A 93 9.36 -13.99 -5.88
CA MET A 93 9.86 -13.09 -6.93
C MET A 93 11.16 -12.39 -6.51
N GLU A 94 11.21 -11.91 -5.28
CA GLU A 94 12.41 -11.23 -4.76
C GLU A 94 13.57 -12.22 -4.62
N ALA A 95 13.33 -13.41 -4.05
CA ALA A 95 14.34 -14.44 -3.86
C ALA A 95 14.89 -14.97 -5.19
N ASP A 96 14.02 -15.25 -6.15
CA ASP A 96 14.39 -15.71 -7.50
C ASP A 96 15.28 -14.67 -8.18
N TYR A 97 14.83 -13.41 -8.21
CA TYR A 97 15.62 -12.35 -8.85
C TYR A 97 16.95 -12.07 -8.14
N MET A 98 16.96 -12.11 -6.82
CA MET A 98 18.22 -11.92 -6.06
C MET A 98 19.23 -13.02 -6.35
N LYS A 99 18.77 -14.27 -6.51
CA LYS A 99 19.61 -15.42 -6.81
C LYS A 99 20.08 -15.47 -8.26
N ASN A 100 19.15 -15.29 -9.20
CA ASN A 100 19.38 -15.59 -10.62
C ASN A 100 19.63 -14.34 -11.47
N LYS A 101 19.40 -13.13 -10.96
CA LYS A 101 19.40 -11.85 -11.67
C LYS A 101 18.51 -11.85 -12.92
N ASN A 102 17.57 -12.77 -12.94
CA ASN A 102 16.55 -12.93 -13.96
C ASN A 102 15.28 -13.45 -13.31
N LEU A 103 14.14 -13.18 -13.91
CA LEU A 103 12.84 -13.68 -13.46
C LEU A 103 12.50 -14.96 -14.22
N ASP A 104 12.22 -16.02 -13.48
CA ASP A 104 11.68 -17.24 -14.07
C ASP A 104 10.19 -17.07 -14.49
N ASP A 105 9.62 -18.09 -15.07
CA ASP A 105 8.23 -18.04 -15.54
C ASP A 105 7.21 -17.96 -14.41
N TYR A 106 7.51 -18.52 -13.24
CA TYR A 106 6.66 -18.40 -12.05
C TYR A 106 6.68 -16.97 -11.50
N SER A 107 7.84 -16.35 -11.38
CA SER A 107 7.99 -14.95 -10.99
C SER A 107 7.20 -14.02 -11.91
N LYS A 108 7.33 -14.20 -13.22
CA LYS A 108 6.56 -13.43 -14.22
C LYS A 108 5.06 -13.65 -14.09
N LYS A 109 4.64 -14.91 -13.90
CA LYS A 109 3.22 -15.27 -13.69
C LYS A 109 2.66 -14.60 -12.45
N TYR A 110 3.37 -14.68 -11.31
CA TYR A 110 2.93 -14.10 -10.05
C TYR A 110 2.84 -12.57 -10.14
N TRP A 111 3.82 -11.94 -10.77
CA TRP A 111 3.78 -10.48 -10.96
C TRP A 111 2.59 -10.03 -11.78
N ARG A 112 2.33 -10.69 -12.91
CA ARG A 112 1.15 -10.41 -13.73
C ARG A 112 -0.15 -10.62 -12.95
N ALA A 113 -0.25 -11.69 -12.18
CA ALA A 113 -1.45 -11.98 -11.37
C ALA A 113 -1.73 -10.88 -10.33
N LEU A 114 -0.71 -10.39 -9.63
CA LEU A 114 -0.83 -9.28 -8.68
C LEU A 114 -1.30 -8.01 -9.38
N ARG A 115 -0.68 -7.68 -10.51
CA ARG A 115 -1.01 -6.46 -11.28
C ARG A 115 -2.39 -6.51 -11.90
N LYS A 116 -2.79 -7.67 -12.43
CA LYS A 116 -4.15 -7.89 -12.96
C LYS A 116 -5.21 -7.63 -11.88
N ARG A 117 -5.02 -8.21 -10.70
CA ARG A 117 -5.92 -7.99 -9.56
C ARG A 117 -5.95 -6.51 -9.13
N ALA A 118 -4.82 -5.83 -9.18
CA ALA A 118 -4.69 -4.41 -8.86
C ALA A 118 -5.26 -3.47 -9.93
N GLY A 119 -5.83 -3.99 -11.02
CA GLY A 119 -6.36 -3.18 -12.11
C GLY A 119 -5.32 -2.36 -12.86
N VAL A 120 -4.03 -2.74 -12.77
CA VAL A 120 -2.94 -2.07 -13.48
C VAL A 120 -2.40 -2.95 -14.60
N SER A 121 -1.71 -2.36 -15.56
CA SER A 121 -1.12 -3.08 -16.69
C SER A 121 -0.30 -4.28 -16.24
N GLU A 122 -0.58 -5.46 -16.79
CA GLU A 122 0.21 -6.67 -16.55
C GLU A 122 1.62 -6.60 -17.13
N ASN A 123 1.89 -5.64 -18.02
CA ASN A 123 3.22 -5.40 -18.55
C ASN A 123 4.10 -4.69 -17.52
N PHE A 124 4.67 -5.46 -16.60
CA PHE A 124 5.60 -4.95 -15.59
C PHE A 124 6.91 -4.44 -16.19
N GLN A 125 7.34 -4.97 -17.36
CA GLN A 125 8.54 -4.52 -18.04
C GLN A 125 8.46 -3.02 -18.40
N LYS A 126 7.31 -2.57 -18.90
CA LYS A 126 7.08 -1.14 -19.17
C LYS A 126 7.33 -0.27 -17.92
N THR A 127 6.99 -0.79 -16.74
CA THR A 127 7.22 -0.08 -15.49
C THR A 127 8.71 -0.06 -15.12
N ILE A 128 9.40 -1.18 -15.28
CA ILE A 128 10.86 -1.28 -15.04
C ILE A 128 11.60 -0.31 -15.96
N ASP A 129 11.28 -0.31 -17.24
CA ASP A 129 11.94 0.53 -18.25
C ASP A 129 11.75 2.02 -17.96
N ALA A 130 10.56 2.41 -17.52
CA ALA A 130 10.23 3.80 -17.19
C ALA A 130 10.77 4.27 -15.83
N THR A 131 11.34 3.38 -15.00
CA THR A 131 11.85 3.74 -13.69
C THR A 131 13.19 4.45 -13.80
N ASP A 132 13.29 5.61 -13.13
CA ASP A 132 14.54 6.32 -12.91
C ASP A 132 14.82 6.35 -11.40
N LEU A 133 15.75 5.51 -10.96
CA LEU A 133 16.05 5.33 -9.53
C LEU A 133 16.54 6.62 -8.86
N SER A 134 17.13 7.55 -9.61
CA SER A 134 17.62 8.82 -9.09
C SER A 134 16.49 9.78 -8.69
N LYS A 135 15.29 9.54 -9.23
CA LYS A 135 14.08 10.34 -8.96
C LYS A 135 13.11 9.67 -7.98
N GLU A 136 13.43 8.44 -7.56
CA GLU A 136 12.58 7.70 -6.63
C GLU A 136 12.91 8.11 -5.19
N ASN A 137 11.97 8.78 -4.55
CA ASN A 137 12.06 9.10 -3.12
C ASN A 137 11.54 7.92 -2.29
N ASP A 138 12.27 6.79 -2.33
CA ASP A 138 11.91 5.55 -1.64
C ASP A 138 13.15 4.86 -1.08
N LEU A 139 13.14 4.59 0.21
CA LEU A 139 14.24 3.86 0.88
C LEU A 139 14.49 2.47 0.28
N ALA A 140 13.50 1.88 -0.39
CA ALA A 140 13.63 0.57 -1.04
C ALA A 140 14.63 0.55 -2.21
N VAL A 141 15.07 1.72 -2.70
CA VAL A 141 16.16 1.80 -3.70
C VAL A 141 17.51 1.37 -3.13
N TRP A 142 17.61 1.21 -1.82
CA TRP A 142 18.85 0.87 -1.14
C TRP A 142 18.90 -0.58 -0.64
N SER A 143 20.08 -1.18 -0.68
CA SER A 143 20.47 -2.36 0.09
C SER A 143 21.76 -2.03 0.83
N GLY A 144 21.64 -1.66 2.10
CA GLY A 144 22.74 -1.05 2.83
C GLY A 144 23.17 0.27 2.18
N SER A 145 24.45 0.39 1.84
CA SER A 145 24.99 1.58 1.18
C SER A 145 24.88 1.59 -0.34
N GLN A 146 24.40 0.48 -0.94
CA GLN A 146 24.37 0.33 -2.38
C GLN A 146 22.96 0.57 -2.93
N MET A 147 22.88 1.27 -4.07
CA MET A 147 21.65 1.37 -4.85
C MET A 147 21.44 0.06 -5.60
N ILE A 148 20.22 -0.44 -5.58
CA ILE A 148 19.85 -1.66 -6.30
C ILE A 148 19.46 -1.37 -7.75
N ASP A 149 19.32 -2.43 -8.56
CA ASP A 149 18.85 -2.29 -9.93
C ASP A 149 17.34 -2.03 -10.03
N LYS A 150 16.90 -1.58 -11.21
CA LYS A 150 15.51 -1.21 -11.47
C LYS A 150 14.51 -2.36 -11.28
N THR A 151 14.89 -3.59 -11.62
CA THR A 151 14.02 -4.75 -11.52
C THR A 151 13.76 -5.09 -10.06
N LEU A 152 14.80 -5.21 -9.25
CA LEU A 152 14.66 -5.46 -7.83
C LEU A 152 13.88 -4.35 -7.13
N TYR A 153 14.15 -3.09 -7.48
CA TYR A 153 13.38 -1.98 -6.95
C TYR A 153 11.88 -2.09 -7.29
N ASN A 154 11.53 -2.44 -8.52
CA ASN A 154 10.12 -2.58 -8.90
C ASN A 154 9.42 -3.76 -8.22
N ILE A 155 10.12 -4.86 -7.93
CA ILE A 155 9.59 -5.94 -7.08
C ILE A 155 9.29 -5.40 -5.67
N ARG A 156 10.21 -4.67 -5.06
CA ARG A 156 10.04 -4.05 -3.74
C ARG A 156 8.92 -2.99 -3.73
N ARG A 157 8.79 -2.22 -4.81
CA ARG A 157 7.71 -1.27 -5.00
C ARG A 157 6.36 -1.96 -5.12
N GLU A 158 6.28 -3.06 -5.88
CA GLU A 158 5.06 -3.89 -5.97
C GLU A 158 4.66 -4.39 -4.58
N ARG A 159 5.62 -4.85 -3.77
CA ARG A 159 5.40 -5.27 -2.40
C ARG A 159 4.87 -4.13 -1.53
N ARG A 160 5.44 -2.93 -1.62
CA ARG A 160 4.95 -1.76 -0.89
C ARG A 160 3.50 -1.42 -1.24
N CYS A 161 3.16 -1.44 -2.53
CA CYS A 161 1.80 -1.17 -2.98
C CYS A 161 0.82 -2.26 -2.53
N GLU A 162 1.26 -3.51 -2.50
CA GLU A 162 0.44 -4.65 -2.10
C GLU A 162 0.13 -4.64 -0.61
N PHE A 163 1.12 -4.31 0.23
CA PHE A 163 1.01 -4.35 1.69
C PHE A 163 0.76 -2.99 2.35
N ILE A 164 0.18 -2.06 1.61
CA ILE A 164 -0.22 -0.78 2.19
C ILE A 164 -1.13 -1.03 3.41
N ALA A 165 -0.80 -0.38 4.53
CA ALA A 165 -1.51 -0.50 5.81
C ALA A 165 -1.51 -1.90 6.46
N GLU A 166 -0.60 -2.81 6.09
CA GLU A 166 -0.45 -4.14 6.72
C GLU A 166 0.77 -4.24 7.67
N GLY A 167 1.44 -3.14 7.96
CA GLY A 167 2.56 -3.11 8.92
C GLY A 167 3.90 -3.65 8.39
N MET A 168 3.97 -4.22 7.19
CA MET A 168 5.14 -4.94 6.65
C MET A 168 6.33 -4.04 6.35
N ARG A 169 6.14 -2.73 6.23
CA ARG A 169 7.16 -1.81 5.71
C ARG A 169 8.42 -1.73 6.55
N LYS A 170 8.28 -1.71 7.89
CA LYS A 170 9.41 -1.64 8.81
C LYS A 170 10.33 -2.85 8.65
N ASP A 171 9.75 -4.05 8.62
CA ASP A 171 10.51 -5.30 8.52
C ASP A 171 11.19 -5.43 7.15
N ASP A 172 10.52 -4.98 6.09
CA ASP A 172 11.11 -4.91 4.76
C ASP A 172 12.33 -3.98 4.73
N LEU A 173 12.26 -2.80 5.31
CA LEU A 173 13.40 -1.87 5.36
C LEU A 173 14.54 -2.41 6.21
N LEU A 174 14.25 -3.12 7.30
CA LEU A 174 15.24 -3.79 8.13
C LEU A 174 15.99 -4.88 7.34
N ARG A 175 15.25 -5.81 6.71
CA ARG A 175 15.88 -6.89 5.94
C ARG A 175 16.64 -6.41 4.71
N TRP A 176 16.23 -5.29 4.13
CA TRP A 176 16.97 -4.63 3.04
C TRP A 176 18.15 -3.79 3.52
N ARG A 177 18.36 -3.64 4.82
CA ARG A 177 19.40 -2.78 5.43
C ARG A 177 19.32 -1.34 4.92
N SER A 178 18.12 -0.81 4.76
CA SER A 178 17.86 0.54 4.26
C SER A 178 17.27 1.46 5.33
N LEU A 179 17.02 0.96 6.53
CA LEU A 179 16.40 1.73 7.60
C LEU A 179 17.27 2.88 8.12
N ASP A 180 18.59 2.74 8.04
CA ASP A 180 19.55 3.78 8.40
C ASP A 180 19.42 5.06 7.55
N LYS A 181 18.86 4.94 6.35
CA LYS A 181 18.60 6.07 5.46
C LYS A 181 17.45 6.97 5.95
N MET A 182 16.65 6.51 6.90
CA MET A 182 15.59 7.33 7.51
C MET A 182 16.09 8.54 8.31
N LYS A 183 17.38 8.58 8.64
CA LYS A 183 17.97 9.69 9.42
C LYS A 183 17.92 11.05 8.73
N ASN A 184 17.58 11.09 7.46
CA ASN A 184 17.57 12.30 6.63
C ASN A 184 16.15 12.74 6.21
N TYR A 185 15.12 12.25 6.89
CA TYR A 185 13.72 12.64 6.69
C TYR A 185 13.24 13.60 7.76
#